data_38b2ae8132f558bf90af5c257f915c61
#
_entry.id   38b2ae8132f558bf90af5c257f915c61
#
_cell.length_a   1.000
_cell.length_b   1.000
_cell.length_c   1.000
_cell.angle_alpha   90.00
_cell.angle_beta   90.00
_cell.angle_gamma   90.00
#
_symmetry.space_group_name_H-M   'P 1'
#
loop_
_entity.id
_entity.type
_entity.pdbx_description
1 polymer ?
#
loop_
_entity_poly.entity_id
_entity_poly.type
_entity_poly.pdbx_seq_one_letter_code
_entity_poly.pdbx_strand_id
1 'polypeptide(L)'
;MTDRMSALLVASLFSLTAASVVPAQQAAQETLSRRIVHTDPGAYRQSAAVHAGAGSMAFTALLNRGAVTPEFNFLHRGVIPPGAGIGHHFHNTVEEMFVILDGEAQFTIDGRTSTIKGPAGVICRTGHSHAIYNAGPTPVQWMNLNVSLNAGVYDAFDLGDTRVGAALDPIPTFMTMRLDRALLRPAGARGRGAAPTSPTAVVSRRALGPSVFSTTWAYIDHVLVPSGAATPEQAHETVGEAYYVLAGTGTVTVKGAAAETASIRAGDALPVRIDESSVFANTGSEPLELFVMGVAKDMAAKTHVLSGANQR
;
A
#
# COMPACT_ATOMS: atom_id res chain seq x y z
N MET A 1 -8.68 -74.19 -57.15
CA MET A 1 -8.83 -73.64 -55.82
C MET A 1 -7.79 -72.53 -55.71
N THR A 2 -8.20 -71.30 -56.02
CA THR A 2 -7.32 -70.12 -56.04
C THR A 2 -8.06 -69.01 -55.34
N ASP A 3 -7.55 -68.72 -54.17
CA ASP A 3 -8.03 -67.61 -53.31
C ASP A 3 -7.48 -66.31 -53.81
N ARG A 4 -8.34 -65.35 -54.07
CA ARG A 4 -7.96 -63.97 -54.40
C ARG A 4 -8.13 -63.07 -53.14
N MET A 5 -7.05 -62.69 -52.57
CA MET A 5 -7.04 -61.59 -51.55
C MET A 5 -7.15 -60.24 -52.24
N SER A 6 -8.24 -59.52 -51.95
CA SER A 6 -8.43 -58.12 -52.37
C SER A 6 -7.82 -57.20 -51.30
N ALA A 7 -6.85 -56.42 -51.69
CA ALA A 7 -6.28 -55.38 -50.83
C ALA A 7 -7.14 -54.10 -50.93
N LEU A 8 -7.70 -53.65 -49.78
CA LEU A 8 -8.35 -52.37 -49.66
C LEU A 8 -7.28 -51.29 -49.35
N LEU A 9 -7.12 -50.35 -50.26
CA LEU A 9 -6.34 -49.11 -49.99
C LEU A 9 -7.23 -48.12 -49.22
N VAL A 10 -6.88 -47.83 -47.99
CA VAL A 10 -7.48 -46.73 -47.20
C VAL A 10 -6.65 -45.49 -47.42
N ALA A 11 -7.19 -44.52 -48.16
CA ALA A 11 -6.61 -43.21 -48.33
C ALA A 11 -7.01 -42.31 -47.13
N SER A 12 -6.07 -42.02 -46.26
CA SER A 12 -6.26 -41.06 -45.14
C SER A 12 -6.11 -39.66 -45.67
N LEU A 13 -7.22 -38.89 -45.76
CA LEU A 13 -7.18 -37.44 -45.96
C LEU A 13 -6.72 -36.78 -44.65
N PHE A 14 -5.52 -36.20 -44.62
CA PHE A 14 -5.12 -35.25 -43.59
C PHE A 14 -5.73 -33.88 -43.90
N SER A 15 -6.78 -33.50 -43.15
CA SER A 15 -7.29 -32.15 -43.16
C SER A 15 -6.36 -31.25 -42.31
N LEU A 16 -5.58 -30.39 -42.94
CA LEU A 16 -4.86 -29.30 -42.25
C LEU A 16 -5.91 -28.24 -41.80
N THR A 17 -6.27 -28.25 -40.55
CA THR A 17 -6.98 -27.13 -39.95
C THR A 17 -5.98 -26.04 -39.66
N ALA A 18 -6.02 -24.95 -40.44
CA ALA A 18 -5.31 -23.72 -40.15
C ALA A 18 -5.85 -23.17 -38.82
N ALA A 19 -5.04 -23.25 -37.77
CA ALA A 19 -5.32 -22.56 -36.51
C ALA A 19 -5.25 -21.07 -36.76
N SER A 20 -6.40 -20.40 -36.76
CA SER A 20 -6.49 -18.94 -36.78
C SER A 20 -5.85 -18.44 -35.49
N VAL A 21 -4.67 -17.82 -35.60
CA VAL A 21 -4.06 -17.07 -34.53
C VAL A 21 -4.95 -15.85 -34.28
N VAL A 22 -5.82 -15.92 -33.29
CA VAL A 22 -6.54 -14.75 -32.81
C VAL A 22 -5.47 -13.83 -32.21
N PRO A 23 -5.28 -12.59 -32.72
CA PRO A 23 -4.35 -11.67 -32.09
C PRO A 23 -4.81 -11.46 -30.66
N ALA A 24 -3.88 -11.65 -29.70
CA ALA A 24 -4.13 -11.33 -28.30
C ALA A 24 -4.57 -9.85 -28.26
N GLN A 25 -5.83 -9.65 -27.96
CA GLN A 25 -6.41 -8.33 -27.80
C GLN A 25 -5.64 -7.68 -26.64
N GLN A 26 -4.76 -6.74 -26.94
CA GLN A 26 -4.03 -5.96 -25.94
C GLN A 26 -5.10 -5.35 -25.05
N ALA A 27 -5.21 -5.83 -23.82
CA ALA A 27 -6.14 -5.28 -22.84
C ALA A 27 -5.89 -3.77 -22.79
N ALA A 28 -6.89 -2.97 -23.11
CA ALA A 28 -6.78 -1.52 -23.15
C ALA A 28 -6.22 -1.09 -21.79
N GLN A 29 -5.03 -0.45 -21.80
CA GLN A 29 -4.37 -0.05 -20.58
C GLN A 29 -5.29 0.89 -19.82
N GLU A 30 -5.58 0.55 -18.55
CA GLU A 30 -6.47 1.32 -17.70
C GLU A 30 -5.96 2.76 -17.57
N THR A 31 -6.79 3.75 -17.88
CA THR A 31 -6.40 5.17 -17.82
C THR A 31 -6.06 5.59 -16.39
N LEU A 32 -5.18 6.58 -16.23
CA LEU A 32 -4.78 7.09 -14.93
C LEU A 32 -5.98 7.49 -14.06
N SER A 33 -6.98 8.15 -14.65
CA SER A 33 -8.19 8.58 -13.94
C SER A 33 -9.01 7.42 -13.37
N ARG A 34 -8.96 6.24 -13.99
CA ARG A 34 -9.61 5.03 -13.47
C ARG A 34 -8.81 4.33 -12.37
N ARG A 35 -7.50 4.57 -12.32
CA ARG A 35 -6.63 4.05 -11.27
C ARG A 35 -6.72 4.86 -9.97
N ILE A 36 -7.22 6.11 -10.03
CA ILE A 36 -7.42 6.94 -8.85
C ILE A 36 -8.75 6.58 -8.19
N VAL A 37 -8.67 6.09 -6.96
CA VAL A 37 -9.84 5.68 -6.18
C VAL A 37 -10.01 6.63 -5.01
N HIS A 38 -11.15 7.31 -4.98
CA HIS A 38 -11.47 8.24 -3.89
C HIS A 38 -12.05 7.52 -2.68
N THR A 39 -11.64 7.93 -1.49
CA THR A 39 -12.27 7.52 -0.23
C THR A 39 -13.71 8.04 -0.18
N ASP A 40 -14.66 7.11 -0.23
CA ASP A 40 -16.08 7.39 -0.05
C ASP A 40 -16.59 6.62 1.19
N PRO A 41 -16.86 7.30 2.31
CA PRO A 41 -17.44 6.65 3.49
C PRO A 41 -18.78 5.95 3.22
N GLY A 42 -19.54 6.40 2.21
CA GLY A 42 -20.79 5.75 1.79
C GLY A 42 -20.58 4.37 1.16
N ALA A 43 -19.37 4.11 0.66
CA ALA A 43 -18.98 2.81 0.10
C ALA A 43 -18.39 1.83 1.13
N TYR A 44 -18.24 2.26 2.39
CA TYR A 44 -17.71 1.38 3.43
C TYR A 44 -18.69 0.26 3.76
N ARG A 45 -18.18 -0.96 3.83
CA ARG A 45 -18.93 -2.14 4.22
C ARG A 45 -18.69 -2.45 5.68
N GLN A 46 -19.79 -2.70 6.42
CA GLN A 46 -19.72 -3.14 7.80
C GLN A 46 -19.15 -4.55 7.90
N SER A 47 -18.23 -4.74 8.84
CA SER A 47 -17.61 -6.02 9.16
C SER A 47 -17.63 -6.20 10.67
N ALA A 48 -18.34 -7.19 11.16
CA ALA A 48 -18.38 -7.54 12.57
C ALA A 48 -17.26 -8.54 12.91
N ALA A 49 -16.72 -8.42 14.12
CA ALA A 49 -15.76 -9.36 14.70
C ALA A 49 -14.58 -9.69 13.77
N VAL A 50 -13.99 -8.67 13.13
CA VAL A 50 -12.82 -8.86 12.23
C VAL A 50 -11.70 -9.51 13.03
N HIS A 51 -11.23 -10.68 12.58
CA HIS A 51 -10.26 -11.54 13.29
C HIS A 51 -10.64 -11.81 14.75
N ALA A 52 -11.90 -12.18 14.98
CA ALA A 52 -12.48 -12.36 16.31
C ALA A 52 -12.37 -11.11 17.21
N GLY A 53 -12.23 -9.91 16.63
CA GLY A 53 -12.16 -8.64 17.34
C GLY A 53 -13.49 -8.19 17.92
N ALA A 54 -13.44 -7.14 18.74
CA ALA A 54 -14.61 -6.57 19.37
C ALA A 54 -15.40 -5.70 18.38
N GLY A 55 -16.72 -5.68 18.53
CA GLY A 55 -17.63 -4.78 17.83
C GLY A 55 -17.67 -4.96 16.32
N SER A 56 -17.95 -3.87 15.61
CA SER A 56 -17.98 -3.80 14.16
C SER A 56 -17.24 -2.58 13.67
N MET A 57 -16.56 -2.71 12.56
CA MET A 57 -15.91 -1.58 11.86
C MET A 57 -16.40 -1.49 10.42
N ALA A 58 -16.10 -0.40 9.73
CA ALA A 58 -16.52 -0.19 8.36
C ALA A 58 -15.34 0.20 7.49
N PHE A 59 -15.16 -0.46 6.34
CA PHE A 59 -14.04 -0.17 5.43
C PHE A 59 -14.31 -0.60 3.98
N THR A 60 -13.45 -0.15 3.09
CA THR A 60 -13.40 -0.56 1.68
C THR A 60 -11.95 -0.69 1.22
N ALA A 61 -11.71 -1.49 0.17
CA ALA A 61 -10.44 -1.49 -0.53
C ALA A 61 -10.36 -0.30 -1.49
N LEU A 62 -9.33 0.52 -1.35
CA LEU A 62 -8.99 1.58 -2.33
C LEU A 62 -8.08 1.03 -3.42
N LEU A 63 -7.07 0.23 -3.05
CA LEU A 63 -6.23 -0.47 -4.00
C LEU A 63 -6.31 -1.97 -3.73
N ASN A 64 -6.49 -2.74 -4.79
CA ASN A 64 -6.64 -4.19 -4.73
C ASN A 64 -5.30 -4.90 -5.02
N ARG A 65 -5.32 -6.22 -4.88
CA ARG A 65 -4.20 -7.10 -5.15
C ARG A 65 -3.58 -6.85 -6.53
N GLY A 66 -2.25 -6.75 -6.54
CA GLY A 66 -1.49 -6.56 -7.76
C GLY A 66 -1.52 -5.13 -8.32
N ALA A 67 -2.13 -4.17 -7.63
CA ALA A 67 -2.23 -2.79 -8.13
C ALA A 67 -0.85 -2.13 -8.34
N VAL A 68 0.13 -2.47 -7.50
CA VAL A 68 1.49 -1.91 -7.50
C VAL A 68 2.49 -2.92 -8.02
N THR A 69 2.61 -4.05 -7.33
CA THR A 69 3.40 -5.24 -7.69
C THR A 69 2.59 -6.50 -7.41
N PRO A 70 2.96 -7.67 -7.93
CA PRO A 70 2.25 -8.92 -7.64
C PRO A 70 2.13 -9.27 -6.16
N GLU A 71 3.10 -8.84 -5.33
CA GLU A 71 3.15 -9.09 -3.87
C GLU A 71 2.30 -8.12 -3.07
N PHE A 72 1.92 -6.97 -3.64
CA PHE A 72 1.00 -6.01 -3.00
C PHE A 72 -0.40 -6.60 -2.92
N ASN A 73 -0.94 -6.73 -1.70
CA ASN A 73 -2.28 -7.30 -1.51
C ASN A 73 -3.37 -6.24 -1.49
N PHE A 74 -3.22 -5.18 -0.71
CA PHE A 74 -4.25 -4.13 -0.65
C PHE A 74 -3.79 -2.86 0.08
N LEU A 75 -4.55 -1.80 -0.17
CA LEU A 75 -4.70 -0.63 0.69
C LEU A 75 -6.18 -0.48 1.01
N HIS A 76 -6.55 -0.70 2.27
CA HIS A 76 -7.89 -0.46 2.78
C HIS A 76 -8.00 0.89 3.47
N ARG A 77 -9.20 1.46 3.46
CA ARG A 77 -9.54 2.68 4.17
C ARG A 77 -10.88 2.49 4.91
N GLY A 78 -10.93 2.92 6.16
CA GLY A 78 -12.12 2.72 6.95
C GLY A 78 -12.12 3.49 8.25
N VAL A 79 -13.06 3.11 9.14
CA VAL A 79 -13.27 3.70 10.46
C VAL A 79 -13.44 2.60 11.49
N ILE A 80 -12.83 2.80 12.67
CA ILE A 80 -12.99 1.93 13.84
C ILE A 80 -13.78 2.72 14.89
N PRO A 81 -15.07 2.38 15.11
CA PRO A 81 -15.88 3.02 16.15
C PRO A 81 -15.35 2.76 17.57
N PRO A 82 -15.79 3.54 18.58
CA PRO A 82 -15.53 3.24 19.99
C PRO A 82 -15.93 1.80 20.37
N GLY A 83 -15.06 1.12 21.10
CA GLY A 83 -15.28 -0.26 21.55
C GLY A 83 -15.14 -1.33 20.46
N ALA A 84 -14.68 -0.95 19.25
CA ALA A 84 -14.46 -1.88 18.14
C ALA A 84 -12.97 -2.01 17.81
N GLY A 85 -12.63 -3.08 17.06
CA GLY A 85 -11.26 -3.31 16.63
C GLY A 85 -11.10 -4.57 15.79
N ILE A 86 -9.86 -4.80 15.37
CA ILE A 86 -9.40 -6.02 14.72
C ILE A 86 -8.73 -6.87 15.79
N GLY A 87 -9.22 -8.10 16.01
CA GLY A 87 -8.74 -8.99 17.03
C GLY A 87 -7.31 -9.46 16.79
N HIS A 88 -6.75 -10.08 17.82
CA HIS A 88 -5.37 -10.55 17.82
C HIS A 88 -5.22 -11.73 16.85
N HIS A 89 -4.40 -11.56 15.83
CA HIS A 89 -4.15 -12.58 14.80
C HIS A 89 -2.69 -12.57 14.37
N PHE A 90 -2.24 -13.69 13.82
CA PHE A 90 -0.85 -13.94 13.44
C PHE A 90 -0.73 -14.03 11.93
N HIS A 91 0.37 -13.50 11.39
CA HIS A 91 0.76 -13.60 9.99
C HIS A 91 2.05 -14.39 9.83
N ASN A 92 2.02 -15.37 8.92
CA ASN A 92 3.22 -16.15 8.62
C ASN A 92 3.96 -15.63 7.37
N THR A 93 3.23 -15.23 6.33
CA THR A 93 3.80 -14.90 5.02
C THR A 93 3.55 -13.47 4.56
N VAL A 94 2.77 -12.68 5.30
CA VAL A 94 2.51 -11.28 4.95
C VAL A 94 3.04 -10.32 6.01
N GLU A 95 3.33 -9.11 5.59
CA GLU A 95 3.51 -7.94 6.46
C GLU A 95 2.29 -7.05 6.34
N GLU A 96 1.76 -6.61 7.46
CA GLU A 96 0.56 -5.79 7.53
C GLU A 96 0.77 -4.59 8.44
N MET A 97 0.34 -3.41 7.97
CA MET A 97 0.47 -2.17 8.72
C MET A 97 -0.90 -1.55 8.96
N PHE A 98 -1.23 -1.32 10.24
CA PHE A 98 -2.33 -0.46 10.61
C PHE A 98 -1.83 0.97 10.78
N VAL A 99 -2.53 1.92 10.14
CA VAL A 99 -2.27 3.35 10.24
C VAL A 99 -3.54 4.03 10.74
N ILE A 100 -3.45 4.86 11.77
CA ILE A 100 -4.52 5.76 12.17
C ILE A 100 -4.18 7.17 11.71
N LEU A 101 -5.15 7.86 11.13
CA LEU A 101 -4.98 9.20 10.57
C LEU A 101 -5.31 10.29 11.59
N ASP A 102 -6.05 9.94 12.62
CA ASP A 102 -6.47 10.84 13.71
C ASP A 102 -6.65 10.07 15.01
N GLY A 103 -7.04 10.77 16.09
CA GLY A 103 -7.39 10.18 17.37
C GLY A 103 -6.27 9.37 18.01
N GLU A 104 -6.66 8.32 18.72
CA GLU A 104 -5.74 7.35 19.33
C GLU A 104 -6.36 5.95 19.36
N ALA A 105 -5.53 4.91 19.29
CA ALA A 105 -5.94 3.53 19.40
C ALA A 105 -4.90 2.70 20.16
N GLN A 106 -5.35 1.58 20.71
CA GLN A 106 -4.48 0.58 21.31
C GLN A 106 -3.98 -0.37 20.23
N PHE A 107 -2.67 -0.38 20.01
CA PHE A 107 -2.01 -1.31 19.10
C PHE A 107 -1.33 -2.42 19.89
N THR A 108 -1.43 -3.63 19.38
CA THR A 108 -0.77 -4.81 19.92
C THR A 108 0.19 -5.39 18.90
N ILE A 109 1.40 -5.76 19.34
CA ILE A 109 2.34 -6.64 18.61
C ILE A 109 2.81 -7.70 19.60
N ASP A 110 2.69 -8.98 19.23
CA ASP A 110 3.11 -10.14 20.04
C ASP A 110 2.60 -10.07 21.48
N GLY A 111 1.34 -9.69 21.65
CA GLY A 111 0.69 -9.59 22.95
C GLY A 111 1.03 -8.34 23.78
N ARG A 112 2.00 -7.51 23.35
CA ARG A 112 2.34 -6.24 24.00
C ARG A 112 1.50 -5.12 23.41
N THR A 113 0.84 -4.35 24.26
CA THR A 113 -0.13 -3.32 23.85
C THR A 113 0.27 -1.96 24.36
N SER A 114 0.20 -0.96 23.49
CA SER A 114 0.36 0.46 23.85
C SER A 114 -0.67 1.33 23.15
N THR A 115 -1.05 2.45 23.77
CA THR A 115 -1.85 3.49 23.12
C THR A 115 -0.97 4.34 22.23
N ILE A 116 -1.34 4.46 20.96
CA ILE A 116 -0.65 5.25 19.95
C ILE A 116 -1.58 6.37 19.49
N LYS A 117 -1.06 7.60 19.50
CA LYS A 117 -1.76 8.78 18.99
C LYS A 117 -1.44 9.00 17.52
N GLY A 118 -2.46 9.19 16.70
CA GLY A 118 -2.35 9.49 15.26
C GLY A 118 -1.95 10.94 14.95
N PRO A 119 -1.55 11.21 13.69
CA PRO A 119 -1.38 10.23 12.61
C PRO A 119 -0.12 9.36 12.79
N ALA A 120 -0.31 8.06 12.86
CA ALA A 120 0.75 7.09 13.16
C ALA A 120 0.42 5.70 12.61
N GLY A 121 1.44 4.87 12.42
CA GLY A 121 1.29 3.49 11.98
C GLY A 121 2.16 2.52 12.76
N VAL A 122 1.73 1.27 12.78
CA VAL A 122 2.43 0.14 13.41
C VAL A 122 2.49 -1.02 12.44
N ILE A 123 3.69 -1.53 12.20
CA ILE A 123 3.93 -2.66 11.31
C ILE A 123 3.90 -3.98 12.09
N CYS A 124 3.14 -4.94 11.59
CA CYS A 124 3.26 -6.35 11.91
C CYS A 124 4.10 -7.03 10.83
N ARG A 125 5.25 -7.57 11.20
CA ARG A 125 6.15 -8.28 10.27
C ARG A 125 5.72 -9.73 10.11
N THR A 126 6.26 -10.40 9.10
CA THR A 126 6.09 -11.86 8.95
C THR A 126 6.56 -12.60 10.22
N GLY A 127 5.81 -13.59 10.65
CA GLY A 127 6.11 -14.37 11.85
C GLY A 127 5.72 -13.69 13.17
N HIS A 128 4.91 -12.64 13.11
CA HIS A 128 4.43 -11.87 14.25
C HIS A 128 2.90 -11.80 14.27
N SER A 129 2.35 -11.39 15.41
CA SER A 129 0.92 -11.21 15.61
C SER A 129 0.60 -9.76 15.95
N HIS A 130 -0.59 -9.30 15.57
CA HIS A 130 -1.05 -7.96 15.89
C HIS A 130 -2.55 -7.84 16.14
N ALA A 131 -2.92 -6.67 16.66
CA ALA A 131 -4.30 -6.24 16.83
C ALA A 131 -4.38 -4.71 16.88
N ILE A 132 -5.58 -4.17 16.68
CA ILE A 132 -5.90 -2.77 16.95
C ILE A 132 -7.27 -2.70 17.63
N TYR A 133 -7.37 -1.88 18.69
CA TYR A 133 -8.61 -1.66 19.42
C TYR A 133 -8.80 -0.18 19.73
N ASN A 134 -9.99 0.36 19.41
CA ASN A 134 -10.38 1.72 19.77
C ASN A 134 -11.05 1.73 21.14
N ALA A 135 -10.27 2.00 22.17
CA ALA A 135 -10.75 2.17 23.55
C ALA A 135 -11.24 3.60 23.83
N GLY A 136 -11.06 4.53 22.89
CA GLY A 136 -11.46 5.93 23.02
C GLY A 136 -12.95 6.17 22.79
N PRO A 137 -13.44 7.39 23.05
CA PRO A 137 -14.85 7.75 22.92
C PRO A 137 -15.25 8.17 21.49
N THR A 138 -14.29 8.35 20.59
CA THR A 138 -14.54 8.84 19.22
C THR A 138 -14.10 7.82 18.18
N PRO A 139 -14.74 7.77 16.99
CA PRO A 139 -14.28 6.94 15.90
C PRO A 139 -12.86 7.32 15.45
N VAL A 140 -12.07 6.34 15.08
CA VAL A 140 -10.68 6.51 14.57
C VAL A 140 -10.67 6.25 13.07
N GLN A 141 -10.10 7.18 12.30
CA GLN A 141 -9.87 7.03 10.87
C GLN A 141 -8.68 6.10 10.63
N TRP A 142 -8.88 5.05 9.85
CA TRP A 142 -7.93 3.95 9.76
C TRP A 142 -7.58 3.59 8.30
N MET A 143 -6.35 3.17 8.07
CA MET A 143 -5.91 2.48 6.86
C MET A 143 -5.23 1.16 7.21
N ASN A 144 -5.28 0.22 6.27
CA ASN A 144 -4.57 -1.03 6.33
C ASN A 144 -3.82 -1.30 5.03
N LEU A 145 -2.56 -1.67 5.13
CA LEU A 145 -1.66 -1.95 4.00
C LEU A 145 -1.05 -3.33 4.19
N ASN A 146 -0.96 -4.10 3.10
CA ASN A 146 -0.44 -5.47 3.19
C ASN A 146 0.43 -5.83 1.99
N VAL A 147 1.57 -6.46 2.27
CA VAL A 147 2.50 -7.04 1.27
C VAL A 147 2.84 -8.47 1.67
N SER A 148 2.84 -9.37 0.69
CA SER A 148 3.16 -10.78 0.89
C SER A 148 4.59 -11.12 0.48
N LEU A 149 5.13 -12.22 1.04
CA LEU A 149 6.33 -12.88 0.52
C LEU A 149 6.10 -13.52 -0.84
N ASN A 150 4.86 -13.96 -1.09
CA ASN A 150 4.46 -14.66 -2.32
C ASN A 150 3.30 -13.94 -2.98
N ALA A 151 3.42 -13.69 -4.27
CA ALA A 151 2.39 -13.01 -5.05
C ALA A 151 1.01 -13.62 -4.86
N GLY A 152 0.04 -12.78 -4.51
CA GLY A 152 -1.35 -13.19 -4.37
C GLY A 152 -1.69 -14.02 -3.13
N VAL A 153 -0.76 -14.26 -2.22
CA VAL A 153 -1.02 -14.98 -0.97
C VAL A 153 -1.41 -13.99 0.13
N TYR A 154 -2.39 -14.36 0.92
CA TYR A 154 -2.75 -13.69 2.18
C TYR A 154 -2.99 -14.77 3.22
N ASP A 155 -2.45 -14.60 4.40
CA ASP A 155 -2.72 -15.44 5.56
C ASP A 155 -3.02 -14.61 6.80
N ALA A 156 -3.90 -15.14 7.65
CA ALA A 156 -4.20 -14.60 8.96
C ALA A 156 -4.73 -15.75 9.84
N PHE A 157 -4.18 -15.88 11.03
CA PHE A 157 -4.56 -16.93 11.99
C PHE A 157 -5.08 -16.28 13.26
N ASP A 158 -6.39 -16.35 13.48
CA ASP A 158 -7.05 -15.75 14.63
C ASP A 158 -6.61 -16.42 15.93
N LEU A 159 -6.19 -15.62 16.91
CA LEU A 159 -5.75 -16.11 18.23
C LEU A 159 -6.90 -16.10 19.25
N GLY A 160 -8.11 -15.68 18.86
CA GLY A 160 -9.30 -15.66 19.69
C GLY A 160 -9.28 -14.60 20.81
N ASP A 161 -8.42 -13.59 20.71
CA ASP A 161 -8.22 -12.54 21.71
C ASP A 161 -8.61 -11.18 21.13
N THR A 162 -9.63 -10.56 21.69
CA THR A 162 -10.15 -9.24 21.24
C THR A 162 -9.27 -8.08 21.66
N ARG A 163 -8.33 -8.26 22.57
CA ARG A 163 -7.50 -7.23 23.24
C ARG A 163 -8.29 -6.19 24.06
N VAL A 164 -9.59 -6.37 24.26
CA VAL A 164 -10.38 -5.52 25.18
C VAL A 164 -9.86 -5.68 26.62
N GLY A 165 -9.51 -4.55 27.24
CA GLY A 165 -8.95 -4.55 28.61
C GLY A 165 -7.52 -5.07 28.71
N ALA A 166 -6.77 -5.16 27.60
CA ALA A 166 -5.37 -5.55 27.62
C ALA A 166 -4.53 -4.63 28.50
N ALA A 167 -3.55 -5.19 29.23
CA ALA A 167 -2.57 -4.40 29.96
C ALA A 167 -1.76 -3.53 29.01
N LEU A 168 -1.58 -2.25 29.36
CA LEU A 168 -0.91 -1.27 28.51
C LEU A 168 0.52 -1.04 28.96
N ASP A 169 1.44 -1.11 28.01
CA ASP A 169 2.79 -0.61 28.19
C ASP A 169 2.78 0.93 28.07
N PRO A 170 3.42 1.66 28.99
CA PRO A 170 3.47 3.12 28.95
C PRO A 170 4.27 3.66 27.75
N ILE A 171 5.17 2.84 27.21
CA ILE A 171 5.98 3.13 26.03
C ILE A 171 5.87 1.92 25.08
N PRO A 172 5.65 2.14 23.77
CA PRO A 172 5.61 1.03 22.82
C PRO A 172 6.93 0.26 22.81
N THR A 173 6.83 -1.08 22.92
CA THR A 173 7.97 -2.00 22.81
C THR A 173 8.15 -2.52 21.39
N PHE A 174 7.40 -1.96 20.44
CA PHE A 174 7.40 -2.31 19.04
C PHE A 174 7.58 -1.05 18.16
N MET A 175 7.89 -1.28 16.88
CA MET A 175 8.18 -0.21 15.94
C MET A 175 6.92 0.58 15.58
N THR A 176 7.02 1.91 15.69
CA THR A 176 5.98 2.84 15.32
C THR A 176 6.48 3.83 14.26
N MET A 177 5.59 4.26 13.41
CA MET A 177 5.79 5.35 12.44
C MET A 177 4.93 6.55 12.85
N ARG A 178 5.43 7.76 12.64
CA ARG A 178 4.65 9.01 12.79
C ARG A 178 4.67 9.80 11.49
N LEU A 179 3.50 10.31 11.10
CA LEU A 179 3.33 11.26 10.00
C LEU A 179 3.33 12.68 10.59
N ASP A 180 4.48 13.13 11.07
CA ASP A 180 4.65 14.43 11.71
C ASP A 180 5.35 15.39 10.75
N ARG A 181 4.67 16.46 10.35
CA ARG A 181 5.21 17.50 9.46
C ARG A 181 6.48 18.15 10.01
N ALA A 182 6.63 18.24 11.34
CA ALA A 182 7.84 18.78 11.97
C ALA A 182 9.10 17.94 11.70
N LEU A 183 8.91 16.69 11.28
CA LEU A 183 10.01 15.77 10.95
C LEU A 183 10.39 15.81 9.46
N LEU A 184 9.64 16.51 8.61
CA LEU A 184 9.93 16.62 7.17
C LEU A 184 11.16 17.50 6.93
N ARG A 185 11.94 17.17 5.92
CA ARG A 185 13.17 17.88 5.53
C ARG A 185 13.24 18.04 4.02
N PRO A 186 13.91 19.09 3.51
CA PRO A 186 14.22 19.21 2.08
C PRO A 186 15.03 18.02 1.60
N ALA A 187 14.85 17.65 0.34
CA ALA A 187 15.64 16.58 -0.29
C ALA A 187 17.14 16.89 -0.19
N GLY A 188 17.93 15.90 0.22
CA GLY A 188 19.39 16.05 0.39
C GLY A 188 19.85 16.76 1.66
N ALA A 189 18.94 17.24 2.52
CA ALA A 189 19.32 17.84 3.78
C ALA A 189 19.90 16.80 4.75
N ARG A 190 21.15 16.99 5.18
CA ARG A 190 21.84 16.16 6.17
C ARG A 190 21.76 16.82 7.56
N GLY A 191 21.37 16.04 8.57
CA GLY A 191 21.40 16.44 9.97
C GLY A 191 20.08 16.95 10.54
N ARG A 192 20.00 16.99 11.88
CA ARG A 192 18.87 17.56 12.61
C ARG A 192 18.90 19.08 12.49
N GLY A 193 17.80 19.67 12.04
CA GLY A 193 17.63 21.14 12.08
C GLY A 193 17.78 21.89 10.76
N ALA A 194 18.03 21.21 9.62
CA ALA A 194 18.01 21.90 8.34
C ALA A 194 16.57 22.37 8.01
N ALA A 195 16.35 23.69 8.16
CA ALA A 195 15.11 24.33 7.73
C ALA A 195 15.03 24.34 6.18
N PRO A 196 13.82 24.38 5.58
CA PRO A 196 13.66 24.58 4.16
C PRO A 196 14.36 25.87 3.73
N THR A 197 15.17 25.82 2.70
CA THR A 197 15.88 26.99 2.13
C THR A 197 14.95 27.85 1.27
N SER A 198 13.76 27.35 0.94
CA SER A 198 12.72 28.04 0.19
C SER A 198 11.33 27.63 0.71
N PRO A 199 10.37 28.57 0.77
CA PRO A 199 8.97 28.26 1.13
C PRO A 199 8.28 27.34 0.11
N THR A 200 8.84 27.21 -1.10
CA THR A 200 8.33 26.32 -2.17
C THR A 200 9.10 25.00 -2.26
N ALA A 201 10.04 24.73 -1.33
CA ALA A 201 10.78 23.48 -1.35
C ALA A 201 9.87 22.31 -0.94
N VAL A 202 9.82 21.27 -1.77
CA VAL A 202 9.24 19.99 -1.41
C VAL A 202 10.03 19.39 -0.25
N VAL A 203 9.33 18.97 0.79
CA VAL A 203 9.94 18.34 1.96
C VAL A 203 9.42 16.94 2.13
N SER A 204 10.28 16.02 2.57
CA SER A 204 9.92 14.63 2.74
C SER A 204 10.66 13.99 3.91
N ARG A 205 10.22 12.82 4.30
CA ARG A 205 10.89 11.94 5.24
C ARG A 205 10.61 10.49 4.88
N ARG A 206 11.65 9.68 4.82
CA ARG A 206 11.50 8.23 4.90
C ARG A 206 11.14 7.85 6.33
N ALA A 207 9.85 7.58 6.56
CA ALA A 207 9.32 7.25 7.88
C ALA A 207 9.72 5.83 8.30
N LEU A 208 9.71 4.87 7.35
CA LEU A 208 10.23 3.50 7.51
C LEU A 208 11.07 3.14 6.29
N GLY A 209 12.26 2.63 6.51
CA GLY A 209 13.19 2.21 5.47
C GLY A 209 13.17 0.70 5.20
N PRO A 210 13.88 0.23 4.16
CA PRO A 210 13.81 -1.16 3.71
C PRO A 210 14.29 -2.19 4.73
N SER A 211 15.13 -1.82 5.69
CA SER A 211 15.59 -2.72 6.77
C SER A 211 14.49 -3.08 7.77
N VAL A 212 13.37 -2.36 7.76
CA VAL A 212 12.23 -2.63 8.65
C VAL A 212 11.46 -3.87 8.21
N PHE A 213 11.37 -4.09 6.90
CA PHE A 213 10.48 -5.06 6.28
C PHE A 213 11.20 -6.36 5.89
N SER A 214 10.50 -7.48 5.97
CA SER A 214 10.97 -8.82 5.58
C SER A 214 10.57 -9.18 4.14
N THR A 215 9.48 -8.59 3.62
CA THR A 215 8.97 -8.79 2.26
C THR A 215 9.64 -7.84 1.26
N THR A 216 9.10 -7.74 0.05
CA THR A 216 9.50 -6.74 -0.95
C THR A 216 9.06 -5.32 -0.61
N TRP A 217 8.36 -5.11 0.51
CA TRP A 217 8.05 -3.76 1.00
C TRP A 217 9.33 -2.98 1.24
N ALA A 218 9.52 -1.88 0.50
CA ALA A 218 10.77 -1.16 0.48
C ALA A 218 10.80 0.05 1.42
N TYR A 219 9.68 0.75 1.55
CA TYR A 219 9.62 1.94 2.41
C TYR A 219 8.21 2.48 2.61
N ILE A 220 8.12 3.37 3.61
CA ILE A 220 7.06 4.35 3.77
C ILE A 220 7.69 5.73 3.78
N ASP A 221 7.22 6.62 2.90
CA ASP A 221 7.60 8.02 2.86
C ASP A 221 6.41 8.93 3.19
N HIS A 222 6.72 10.06 3.82
CA HIS A 222 5.81 11.16 4.07
C HIS A 222 6.33 12.36 3.29
N VAL A 223 5.50 12.91 2.37
CA VAL A 223 5.90 13.98 1.45
C VAL A 223 4.92 15.14 1.58
N LEU A 224 5.45 16.35 1.54
CA LEU A 224 4.65 17.58 1.52
C LEU A 224 5.13 18.47 0.39
N VAL A 225 4.20 18.82 -0.50
CA VAL A 225 4.42 19.68 -1.66
C VAL A 225 3.73 21.03 -1.38
N PRO A 226 4.48 22.12 -1.19
CA PRO A 226 3.91 23.45 -0.96
C PRO A 226 3.04 23.92 -2.13
N SER A 227 2.16 24.90 -1.89
CA SER A 227 1.35 25.50 -2.94
C SER A 227 2.21 26.02 -4.09
N GLY A 228 1.81 25.72 -5.33
CA GLY A 228 2.52 26.09 -6.55
C GLY A 228 3.81 25.30 -6.84
N ALA A 229 4.19 24.38 -5.96
CA ALA A 229 5.36 23.52 -6.17
C ALA A 229 4.98 22.17 -6.81
N ALA A 230 6.00 21.46 -7.31
CA ALA A 230 5.87 20.09 -7.80
C ALA A 230 7.06 19.23 -7.32
N THR A 231 6.83 17.93 -7.19
CA THR A 231 7.93 16.98 -6.98
C THR A 231 8.82 16.92 -8.22
N PRO A 232 10.12 16.61 -8.07
CA PRO A 232 10.91 16.13 -9.20
C PRO A 232 10.22 14.92 -9.87
N GLU A 233 10.46 14.72 -11.16
CA GLU A 233 10.03 13.49 -11.83
C GLU A 233 10.77 12.30 -11.20
N GLN A 234 9.98 11.32 -10.76
CA GLN A 234 10.50 10.10 -10.15
C GLN A 234 10.25 8.92 -11.08
N ALA A 235 11.31 8.25 -11.51
CA ALA A 235 11.22 7.01 -12.29
C ALA A 235 11.06 5.80 -11.35
N HIS A 236 10.17 4.88 -11.72
CA HIS A 236 9.82 3.67 -10.96
C HIS A 236 10.34 2.41 -11.64
N GLU A 237 11.66 2.32 -11.88
CA GLU A 237 12.28 1.20 -12.62
C GLU A 237 12.25 -0.14 -11.86
N THR A 238 12.31 -0.08 -10.54
CA THR A 238 12.43 -1.28 -9.70
C THR A 238 11.53 -1.29 -8.48
N VAL A 239 10.84 -0.18 -8.20
CA VAL A 239 9.92 -0.01 -7.07
C VAL A 239 8.65 0.63 -7.59
N GLY A 240 7.53 -0.06 -7.48
CA GLY A 240 6.22 0.53 -7.68
C GLY A 240 5.74 1.19 -6.39
N GLU A 241 4.87 2.17 -6.49
CA GLU A 241 4.39 2.93 -5.32
C GLU A 241 2.87 3.00 -5.26
N ALA A 242 2.33 2.86 -4.04
CA ALA A 242 0.97 3.23 -3.69
C ALA A 242 1.00 4.59 -2.99
N TYR A 243 0.21 5.51 -3.48
CA TYR A 243 0.04 6.85 -2.90
C TYR A 243 -1.33 6.97 -2.24
N TYR A 244 -1.37 7.68 -1.12
CA TYR A 244 -2.60 8.17 -0.51
C TYR A 244 -2.46 9.66 -0.23
N VAL A 245 -3.42 10.46 -0.70
CA VAL A 245 -3.44 11.91 -0.47
C VAL A 245 -4.02 12.18 0.91
N LEU A 246 -3.16 12.58 1.85
CA LEU A 246 -3.54 12.88 3.24
C LEU A 246 -4.27 14.23 3.34
N ALA A 247 -3.82 15.22 2.56
CA ALA A 247 -4.38 16.57 2.57
C ALA A 247 -4.09 17.32 1.26
N GLY A 248 -4.85 18.36 1.00
CA GLY A 248 -4.67 19.25 -0.15
C GLY A 248 -5.29 18.75 -1.44
N THR A 249 -5.00 19.47 -2.52
CA THR A 249 -5.43 19.21 -3.89
C THR A 249 -4.29 19.45 -4.87
N GLY A 250 -4.28 18.74 -5.98
CA GLY A 250 -3.23 18.89 -6.97
C GLY A 250 -3.50 18.10 -8.23
N THR A 251 -2.45 17.87 -8.98
CA THR A 251 -2.46 16.96 -10.14
C THR A 251 -1.32 15.95 -9.99
N VAL A 252 -1.53 14.77 -10.53
CA VAL A 252 -0.49 13.79 -10.78
C VAL A 252 -0.34 13.58 -12.28
N THR A 253 0.89 13.63 -12.77
CA THR A 253 1.24 13.23 -14.14
C THR A 253 1.99 11.91 -14.04
N VAL A 254 1.50 10.87 -14.70
CA VAL A 254 2.16 9.57 -14.81
C VAL A 254 2.55 9.36 -16.27
N LYS A 255 3.79 8.98 -16.51
CA LYS A 255 4.30 8.63 -17.84
C LYS A 255 4.65 7.13 -17.84
N GLY A 256 4.04 6.42 -18.75
CA GLY A 256 4.31 5.04 -19.11
C GLY A 256 4.37 4.94 -20.64
N ALA A 257 3.52 4.12 -21.25
CA ALA A 257 3.37 4.08 -22.72
C ALA A 257 2.86 5.41 -23.29
N ALA A 258 2.08 6.16 -22.51
CA ALA A 258 1.67 7.55 -22.78
C ALA A 258 1.76 8.35 -21.48
N ALA A 259 1.85 9.67 -21.60
CA ALA A 259 1.75 10.58 -20.47
C ALA A 259 0.28 10.92 -20.21
N GLU A 260 -0.17 10.72 -18.97
CA GLU A 260 -1.51 11.07 -18.52
C GLU A 260 -1.43 11.98 -17.30
N THR A 261 -2.34 12.95 -17.21
CA THR A 261 -2.47 13.84 -16.06
C THR A 261 -3.90 13.77 -15.52
N ALA A 262 -4.01 13.67 -14.20
CA ALA A 262 -5.30 13.66 -13.52
C ALA A 262 -5.26 14.53 -12.26
N SER A 263 -6.42 15.09 -11.90
CA SER A 263 -6.59 15.80 -10.63
C SER A 263 -6.64 14.83 -9.47
N ILE A 264 -6.06 15.23 -8.34
CA ILE A 264 -6.07 14.49 -7.07
C ILE A 264 -6.46 15.41 -5.91
N ARG A 265 -7.01 14.80 -4.87
CA ARG A 265 -7.44 15.50 -3.64
C ARG A 265 -7.30 14.60 -2.41
N ALA A 266 -7.39 15.20 -1.24
CA ALA A 266 -7.42 14.45 0.02
C ALA A 266 -8.42 13.27 -0.04
N GLY A 267 -7.97 12.09 0.35
CA GLY A 267 -8.72 10.84 0.30
C GLY A 267 -8.52 10.01 -0.97
N ASP A 268 -7.77 10.49 -1.95
CA ASP A 268 -7.45 9.71 -3.15
C ASP A 268 -6.31 8.74 -2.90
N ALA A 269 -6.46 7.51 -3.41
CA ALA A 269 -5.41 6.52 -3.53
C ALA A 269 -5.12 6.22 -4.99
N LEU A 270 -3.84 6.05 -5.34
CA LEU A 270 -3.44 5.68 -6.70
C LEU A 270 -2.16 4.85 -6.70
N PRO A 271 -2.03 3.85 -7.60
CA PRO A 271 -0.79 3.16 -7.85
C PRO A 271 0.01 3.86 -8.97
N VAL A 272 1.33 3.94 -8.80
CA VAL A 272 2.30 4.16 -9.88
C VAL A 272 3.10 2.88 -10.02
N ARG A 273 3.05 2.28 -11.21
CA ARG A 273 3.58 0.94 -11.47
C ARG A 273 5.06 1.01 -11.82
N ILE A 274 5.72 -0.13 -11.80
CA ILE A 274 7.07 -0.29 -12.35
C ILE A 274 7.05 0.07 -13.84
N ASP A 275 8.15 0.66 -14.31
CA ASP A 275 8.34 1.22 -15.67
C ASP A 275 7.49 2.47 -15.98
N GLU A 276 6.88 3.08 -14.97
CA GLU A 276 6.25 4.40 -15.06
C GLU A 276 7.13 5.47 -14.40
N SER A 277 6.88 6.74 -14.67
CA SER A 277 7.38 7.87 -13.86
C SER A 277 6.24 8.74 -13.39
N SER A 278 6.45 9.47 -12.31
CA SER A 278 5.41 10.33 -11.73
C SER A 278 5.93 11.71 -11.34
N VAL A 279 5.03 12.70 -11.44
CA VAL A 279 5.20 14.06 -10.92
C VAL A 279 3.92 14.45 -10.21
N PHE A 280 4.03 14.92 -8.99
CA PHE A 280 2.92 15.47 -8.21
C PHE A 280 3.05 16.99 -8.14
N ALA A 281 2.05 17.73 -8.63
CA ALA A 281 2.03 19.18 -8.59
C ALA A 281 0.89 19.67 -7.68
N ASN A 282 1.21 20.56 -6.75
CA ASN A 282 0.21 21.18 -5.90
C ASN A 282 -0.41 22.39 -6.64
N THR A 283 -1.67 22.24 -7.04
CA THR A 283 -2.46 23.30 -7.71
C THR A 283 -3.43 24.01 -6.76
N GLY A 284 -3.47 23.60 -5.49
CA GLY A 284 -4.29 24.21 -4.44
C GLY A 284 -3.54 25.29 -3.64
N SER A 285 -4.24 25.93 -2.72
CA SER A 285 -3.68 26.91 -1.79
C SER A 285 -3.03 26.29 -0.56
N GLU A 286 -3.54 25.11 -0.15
CA GLU A 286 -3.01 24.37 0.99
C GLU A 286 -1.95 23.36 0.55
N PRO A 287 -1.02 22.97 1.43
CA PRO A 287 -0.03 21.95 1.10
C PRO A 287 -0.67 20.63 0.64
N LEU A 288 -0.15 20.06 -0.46
CA LEU A 288 -0.47 18.70 -0.88
C LEU A 288 0.39 17.74 -0.07
N GLU A 289 -0.24 16.88 0.73
CA GLU A 289 0.43 15.96 1.62
C GLU A 289 0.18 14.51 1.20
N LEU A 290 1.25 13.74 1.05
CA LEU A 290 1.21 12.39 0.52
C LEU A 290 1.79 11.38 1.51
N PHE A 291 1.08 10.29 1.71
CA PHE A 291 1.61 9.03 2.22
C PHE A 291 2.02 8.17 1.03
N VAL A 292 3.24 7.66 1.06
CA VAL A 292 3.81 6.89 -0.06
C VAL A 292 4.31 5.55 0.46
N MET A 293 3.87 4.47 -0.16
CA MET A 293 4.31 3.11 0.11
C MET A 293 5.05 2.56 -1.11
N GLY A 294 6.34 2.27 -0.96
CA GLY A 294 7.15 1.65 -2.02
C GLY A 294 7.23 0.14 -1.88
N VAL A 295 6.97 -0.59 -2.95
CA VAL A 295 7.12 -2.06 -3.03
C VAL A 295 8.05 -2.39 -4.17
N ALA A 296 9.19 -3.02 -3.85
CA ALA A 296 10.19 -3.41 -4.84
C ALA A 296 9.69 -4.61 -5.66
N LYS A 297 10.13 -4.71 -6.91
CA LYS A 297 9.78 -5.83 -7.80
C LYS A 297 10.29 -7.19 -7.31
N ASP A 298 11.37 -7.18 -6.52
CA ASP A 298 12.00 -8.36 -5.93
C ASP A 298 12.93 -7.96 -4.77
N MET A 299 13.47 -8.95 -4.05
CA MET A 299 14.38 -8.72 -2.94
C MET A 299 15.74 -8.13 -3.35
N ALA A 300 16.20 -8.36 -4.58
CA ALA A 300 17.44 -7.76 -5.10
C ALA A 300 17.26 -6.24 -5.30
N ALA A 301 16.14 -5.83 -5.90
CA ALA A 301 15.78 -4.44 -6.05
C ALA A 301 15.63 -3.74 -4.68
N LYS A 302 14.99 -4.39 -3.70
CA LYS A 302 14.90 -3.87 -2.33
C LYS A 302 16.29 -3.69 -1.69
N THR A 303 17.19 -4.64 -1.88
CA THR A 303 18.57 -4.54 -1.37
C THR A 303 19.31 -3.36 -2.00
N HIS A 304 19.06 -3.07 -3.28
CA HIS A 304 19.60 -1.88 -3.94
C HIS A 304 19.08 -0.59 -3.32
N VAL A 305 17.79 -0.50 -2.99
CA VAL A 305 17.21 0.63 -2.24
C VAL A 305 17.89 0.80 -0.88
N LEU A 306 18.17 -0.30 -0.18
CA LEU A 306 18.86 -0.29 1.11
C LEU A 306 20.29 0.26 0.99
N SER A 307 21.06 -0.18 -0.01
CA SER A 307 22.44 0.30 -0.25
C SER A 307 22.46 1.78 -0.65
N GLY A 308 21.54 2.23 -1.50
CA GLY A 308 21.38 3.64 -1.87
C GLY A 308 20.99 4.55 -0.71
N ALA A 309 20.19 4.05 0.25
CA ALA A 309 19.83 4.78 1.46
C ALA A 309 21.04 5.02 2.41
N ASN A 310 22.02 4.12 2.41
CA ASN A 310 23.24 4.25 3.20
C ASN A 310 24.28 5.21 2.58
N GLN A 311 24.10 5.60 1.32
CA GLN A 311 24.98 6.55 0.61
C GLN A 311 24.44 8.00 0.59
N ARG A 312 23.22 8.25 1.12
CA ARG A 312 22.55 9.57 1.12
C ARG A 312 22.55 10.24 2.48
#